data_0a2e9b6a317e448c0a47f8a10dd682e0
#
_entry.id   0a2e9b6a317e448c0a47f8a10dd682e0
#
_cell.length_a   1.000
_cell.length_b   1.000
_cell.length_c   1.000
_cell.angle_alpha   90.00
_cell.angle_beta   90.00
_cell.angle_gamma   90.00
#
_symmetry.space_group_name_H-M   'P 1'
#
loop_
_entity.id
_entity.type
_entity.pdbx_description
1 polymer ?
#
loop_
_entity_poly.entity_id
_entity_poly.type
_entity_poly.pdbx_seq_one_letter_code
_entity_poly.pdbx_strand_id
1 'polypeptide(L)'
;MLSSKIIKKITACCCMAAVMLAASGCSDSKSYVSNSNEPKELKITYVKSPLNIPSIIDKNLQTVSKEFAKTDTKISYPEINSGAKQTEALAAGSLDICSALGGTSAILAASNGVDLKIVGIYSRAPKAFTIMAKDPNITTVSDLTGKKVAGPKGTILHQILVAALAKNNLKPDSVELLSMDIPPSVNAMLNGNVDAALVAGSDVLRAQKAGAHIIISGEGLVDATIVIAAR
;
A
#
# COMPACT_ATOMS: atom_id res chain seq x y z
N MET A 1 -54.51 -39.25 -34.83
CA MET A 1 -54.54 -38.18 -35.85
C MET A 1 -55.38 -37.05 -35.32
N LEU A 2 -54.75 -36.00 -34.78
CA LEU A 2 -55.50 -34.78 -34.34
C LEU A 2 -55.72 -33.87 -35.56
N SER A 3 -56.96 -33.44 -35.68
CA SER A 3 -57.47 -32.68 -36.84
C SER A 3 -56.72 -31.34 -37.00
N SER A 4 -56.30 -31.05 -38.24
CA SER A 4 -55.58 -29.85 -38.69
C SER A 4 -56.29 -28.50 -38.29
N LYS A 5 -57.54 -28.51 -37.86
CA LYS A 5 -58.33 -27.34 -37.43
C LYS A 5 -58.02 -26.93 -35.97
N ILE A 6 -57.45 -27.81 -35.15
CA ILE A 6 -57.07 -27.50 -33.74
C ILE A 6 -55.72 -26.81 -33.68
N ILE A 7 -54.77 -27.19 -34.56
CA ILE A 7 -53.44 -26.60 -34.65
C ILE A 7 -53.48 -25.12 -35.04
N LYS A 8 -54.40 -24.75 -35.97
CA LYS A 8 -54.51 -23.35 -36.43
C LYS A 8 -55.12 -22.40 -35.38
N LYS A 9 -55.88 -22.89 -34.40
CA LYS A 9 -56.42 -22.06 -33.31
C LYS A 9 -55.45 -21.85 -32.16
N ILE A 10 -54.50 -22.75 -31.98
CA ILE A 10 -53.50 -22.60 -30.92
C ILE A 10 -52.38 -21.63 -31.38
N THR A 11 -52.06 -21.60 -32.67
CA THR A 11 -51.04 -20.67 -33.20
C THR A 11 -51.51 -19.22 -33.24
N ALA A 12 -52.83 -18.95 -33.36
CA ALA A 12 -53.38 -17.62 -33.38
C ALA A 12 -53.49 -16.99 -31.96
N CYS A 13 -53.55 -17.83 -30.90
CA CYS A 13 -53.65 -17.34 -29.50
C CYS A 13 -52.29 -16.97 -28.92
N CYS A 14 -51.17 -17.62 -29.39
CA CYS A 14 -49.84 -17.28 -28.94
C CYS A 14 -49.28 -15.99 -29.55
N CYS A 15 -49.75 -15.56 -30.75
CA CYS A 15 -49.25 -14.34 -31.37
C CYS A 15 -49.89 -13.06 -30.81
N MET A 16 -51.06 -13.11 -30.13
CA MET A 16 -51.69 -11.93 -29.50
C MET A 16 -51.20 -11.66 -28.10
N ALA A 17 -50.53 -12.61 -27.44
CA ALA A 17 -49.93 -12.41 -26.10
C ALA A 17 -48.54 -11.76 -26.14
N ALA A 18 -47.91 -11.70 -27.32
CA ALA A 18 -46.52 -11.17 -27.46
C ALA A 18 -46.43 -9.68 -27.79
N VAL A 19 -47.57 -8.97 -28.01
CA VAL A 19 -47.57 -7.55 -28.42
C VAL A 19 -47.94 -6.60 -27.29
N MET A 20 -48.32 -7.09 -26.12
CA MET A 20 -48.68 -6.21 -24.96
C MET A 20 -47.55 -6.07 -23.92
N LEU A 21 -46.34 -6.54 -24.17
CA LEU A 21 -45.18 -6.36 -23.25
C LEU A 21 -44.13 -5.36 -23.76
N ALA A 22 -44.42 -4.53 -24.75
CA ALA A 22 -43.46 -3.60 -25.31
C ALA A 22 -43.75 -2.11 -24.99
N ALA A 23 -44.56 -1.79 -23.97
CA ALA A 23 -44.91 -0.40 -23.64
C ALA A 23 -44.86 -0.11 -22.13
N SER A 24 -43.78 -0.54 -21.46
CA SER A 24 -43.37 0.00 -20.16
C SER A 24 -41.86 0.16 -20.15
N GLY A 25 -41.42 1.08 -20.99
CA GLY A 25 -40.03 1.48 -21.05
C GLY A 25 -39.83 2.78 -20.28
N CYS A 26 -38.66 2.98 -19.82
CA CYS A 26 -38.05 4.20 -19.27
C CYS A 26 -38.55 4.65 -17.91
N SER A 27 -38.18 3.90 -16.92
CA SER A 27 -37.82 4.47 -15.62
C SER A 27 -36.30 4.24 -15.46
N ASP A 28 -35.54 5.32 -15.49
CA ASP A 28 -34.10 5.34 -15.16
C ASP A 28 -33.92 5.04 -13.66
N SER A 29 -34.27 3.86 -13.24
CA SER A 29 -33.73 3.27 -12.03
C SER A 29 -32.49 2.49 -12.46
N LYS A 30 -31.31 3.04 -12.24
CA LYS A 30 -30.06 2.27 -12.18
C LYS A 30 -30.25 1.21 -11.10
N SER A 31 -30.89 0.10 -11.44
CA SER A 31 -30.80 -1.12 -10.64
C SER A 31 -29.33 -1.56 -10.71
N TYR A 32 -28.59 -1.29 -9.67
CA TYR A 32 -27.33 -1.97 -9.43
C TYR A 32 -27.66 -3.45 -9.36
N VAL A 33 -27.33 -4.17 -10.42
CA VAL A 33 -27.32 -5.63 -10.40
C VAL A 33 -26.27 -5.99 -9.37
N SER A 34 -26.70 -6.43 -8.20
CA SER A 34 -25.83 -7.03 -7.19
C SER A 34 -25.16 -8.23 -7.86
N ASN A 35 -23.90 -8.04 -8.26
CA ASN A 35 -23.11 -9.10 -8.84
C ASN A 35 -22.75 -10.03 -7.69
N SER A 36 -23.21 -11.29 -7.73
CA SER A 36 -22.98 -12.30 -6.69
C SER A 36 -21.50 -12.63 -6.42
N ASN A 37 -20.58 -11.93 -7.09
CA ASN A 37 -19.12 -12.04 -6.96
C ASN A 37 -18.46 -10.87 -6.21
N GLU A 38 -19.22 -9.93 -5.67
CA GLU A 38 -18.60 -8.86 -4.86
C GLU A 38 -18.11 -9.40 -3.52
N PRO A 39 -16.89 -9.03 -3.08
CA PRO A 39 -16.38 -9.48 -1.81
C PRO A 39 -17.24 -8.89 -0.67
N LYS A 40 -17.58 -9.72 0.33
CA LYS A 40 -18.33 -9.27 1.51
C LYS A 40 -17.53 -8.30 2.39
N GLU A 41 -16.21 -8.35 2.30
CA GLU A 41 -15.30 -7.47 3.03
C GLU A 41 -14.11 -7.14 2.15
N LEU A 42 -13.70 -5.84 2.14
CA LEU A 42 -12.42 -5.35 1.62
C LEU A 42 -11.58 -4.81 2.76
N LYS A 43 -10.38 -5.35 2.88
CA LYS A 43 -9.39 -4.97 3.89
C LYS A 43 -8.36 -4.06 3.27
N ILE A 44 -8.39 -2.78 3.64
CA ILE A 44 -7.51 -1.73 3.12
C ILE A 44 -6.55 -1.32 4.23
N THR A 45 -5.23 -1.31 3.99
CA THR A 45 -4.30 -0.90 5.04
C THR A 45 -4.57 0.51 5.54
N TYR A 46 -4.59 0.64 6.86
CA TYR A 46 -4.40 1.90 7.54
C TYR A 46 -2.95 2.02 7.96
N VAL A 47 -2.27 3.04 7.45
CA VAL A 47 -0.88 3.33 7.82
C VAL A 47 -0.88 4.60 8.65
N LYS A 48 -0.62 4.47 9.93
CA LYS A 48 -0.66 5.57 10.91
C LYS A 48 0.53 6.51 10.79
N SER A 49 1.62 6.02 10.21
CA SER A 49 2.84 6.80 10.06
C SER A 49 2.70 7.92 9.03
N PRO A 50 3.39 9.01 9.20
CA PRO A 50 3.07 10.39 8.92
C PRO A 50 3.06 10.81 7.45
N LEU A 51 3.44 9.97 6.53
CA LEU A 51 3.36 10.25 5.09
C LEU A 51 2.01 9.87 4.49
N ASN A 52 1.03 9.50 5.32
CA ASN A 52 -0.19 8.85 4.89
C ASN A 52 -1.45 9.64 5.19
N ILE A 53 -1.39 10.92 4.97
CA ILE A 53 -2.52 11.84 5.19
C ILE A 53 -3.81 11.33 4.51
N PRO A 54 -3.82 10.90 3.23
CA PRO A 54 -5.04 10.37 2.61
C PRO A 54 -5.63 9.16 3.32
N SER A 55 -4.82 8.21 3.79
CA SER A 55 -5.30 7.04 4.55
C SER A 55 -5.89 7.44 5.90
N ILE A 56 -5.31 8.44 6.57
CA ILE A 56 -5.82 8.99 7.83
C ILE A 56 -7.15 9.71 7.59
N ILE A 57 -7.25 10.51 6.54
CA ILE A 57 -8.48 11.22 6.16
C ILE A 57 -9.57 10.22 5.81
N ASP A 58 -9.27 9.23 4.96
CA ASP A 58 -10.25 8.22 4.56
C ASP A 58 -10.80 7.46 5.75
N LYS A 59 -9.93 6.97 6.65
CA LYS A 59 -10.36 6.28 7.87
C LYS A 59 -11.27 7.14 8.76
N ASN A 60 -10.96 8.44 8.91
CA ASN A 60 -11.75 9.34 9.75
C ASN A 60 -13.05 9.78 9.10
N LEU A 61 -13.04 10.09 7.81
CA LEU A 61 -14.21 10.53 7.05
C LEU A 61 -15.01 9.38 6.46
N GLN A 62 -14.43 8.17 6.47
CA GLN A 62 -15.04 6.95 5.90
C GLN A 62 -15.46 7.12 4.43
N THR A 63 -14.63 7.81 3.63
CA THR A 63 -14.94 8.13 2.24
C THR A 63 -15.14 6.89 1.39
N VAL A 64 -14.21 5.92 1.47
CA VAL A 64 -14.34 4.64 0.76
C VAL A 64 -15.53 3.85 1.29
N SER A 65 -15.73 3.76 2.61
CA SER A 65 -16.88 3.05 3.20
C SER A 65 -18.22 3.62 2.74
N LYS A 66 -18.31 4.95 2.57
CA LYS A 66 -19.54 5.61 2.07
C LYS A 66 -19.82 5.28 0.61
N GLU A 67 -18.80 5.20 -0.23
CA GLU A 67 -18.95 4.78 -1.63
C GLU A 67 -19.45 3.33 -1.72
N PHE A 68 -18.94 2.45 -0.86
CA PHE A 68 -19.37 1.06 -0.78
C PHE A 68 -20.67 0.84 0.01
N ALA A 69 -21.26 1.87 0.63
CA ALA A 69 -22.51 1.75 1.38
C ALA A 69 -23.72 1.33 0.53
N LYS A 70 -23.62 1.43 -0.80
CA LYS A 70 -24.63 0.95 -1.77
C LYS A 70 -24.47 -0.51 -2.14
N THR A 71 -23.43 -1.15 -1.66
CA THR A 71 -23.12 -2.57 -1.83
C THR A 71 -23.14 -3.24 -0.47
N ASP A 72 -23.18 -4.57 -0.44
CA ASP A 72 -23.08 -5.33 0.81
C ASP A 72 -21.61 -5.51 1.27
N THR A 73 -20.66 -4.79 0.66
CA THR A 73 -19.25 -4.88 0.96
C THR A 73 -18.85 -4.02 2.15
N LYS A 74 -18.40 -4.66 3.21
CA LYS A 74 -17.83 -3.99 4.38
C LYS A 74 -16.39 -3.57 4.12
N ILE A 75 -16.02 -2.35 4.52
CA ILE A 75 -14.64 -1.87 4.51
C ILE A 75 -14.02 -1.99 5.90
N SER A 76 -12.85 -2.59 6.00
CA SER A 76 -12.08 -2.65 7.24
C SER A 76 -10.67 -2.11 7.02
N TYR A 77 -10.08 -1.55 8.09
CA TYR A 77 -8.82 -0.83 8.04
C TYR A 77 -7.80 -1.43 9.02
N PRO A 78 -7.17 -2.58 8.70
CA PRO A 78 -6.08 -3.12 9.51
C PRO A 78 -4.88 -2.16 9.53
N GLU A 79 -4.34 -1.89 10.73
CA GLU A 79 -3.17 -1.04 10.89
C GLU A 79 -1.89 -1.85 10.63
N ILE A 80 -1.23 -1.59 9.49
CA ILE A 80 0.04 -2.22 9.12
C ILE A 80 0.99 -1.16 8.60
N ASN A 81 1.95 -0.75 9.40
CA ASN A 81 2.83 0.40 9.12
C ASN A 81 4.08 0.04 8.29
N SER A 82 4.47 -1.23 8.22
CA SER A 82 5.64 -1.68 7.46
C SER A 82 5.25 -2.24 6.09
N GLY A 83 5.90 -1.79 5.01
CA GLY A 83 5.66 -2.31 3.66
C GLY A 83 5.92 -3.81 3.52
N ALA A 84 6.93 -4.35 4.21
CA ALA A 84 7.20 -5.79 4.22
C ALA A 84 6.03 -6.56 4.85
N LYS A 85 5.52 -6.11 6.00
CA LYS A 85 4.35 -6.73 6.65
C LYS A 85 3.07 -6.58 5.83
N GLN A 86 2.91 -5.48 5.07
CA GLN A 86 1.79 -5.32 4.14
C GLN A 86 1.83 -6.38 3.04
N THR A 87 2.98 -6.62 2.43
CA THR A 87 3.13 -7.63 1.37
C THR A 87 2.97 -9.06 1.90
N GLU A 88 3.42 -9.36 3.11
CA GLU A 88 3.16 -10.62 3.80
C GLU A 88 1.65 -10.83 4.03
N ALA A 89 0.94 -9.81 4.53
CA ALA A 89 -0.50 -9.87 4.76
C ALA A 89 -1.28 -10.02 3.43
N LEU A 90 -0.84 -9.36 2.36
CA LEU A 90 -1.40 -9.49 1.01
C LEU A 90 -1.22 -10.94 0.49
N ALA A 91 -0.01 -11.49 0.60
CA ALA A 91 0.30 -12.86 0.20
C ALA A 91 -0.52 -13.89 0.99
N ALA A 92 -0.72 -13.68 2.28
CA ALA A 92 -1.53 -14.52 3.14
C ALA A 92 -3.05 -14.37 2.94
N GLY A 93 -3.51 -13.44 2.08
CA GLY A 93 -4.93 -13.16 1.89
C GLY A 93 -5.62 -12.50 3.10
N SER A 94 -4.86 -12.01 4.07
CA SER A 94 -5.37 -11.27 5.22
C SER A 94 -5.51 -9.75 4.95
N LEU A 95 -5.12 -9.30 3.75
CA LEU A 95 -5.22 -7.95 3.25
C LEU A 95 -5.59 -8.00 1.76
N ASP A 96 -6.40 -7.05 1.29
CA ASP A 96 -6.80 -6.97 -0.12
C ASP A 96 -6.14 -5.79 -0.83
N ILE A 97 -5.98 -4.66 -0.14
CA ILE A 97 -5.42 -3.42 -0.71
C ILE A 97 -4.38 -2.83 0.23
N CYS A 98 -3.18 -2.61 -0.30
CA CYS A 98 -2.13 -1.79 0.30
C CYS A 98 -2.34 -0.35 -0.14
N SER A 99 -2.83 0.53 0.74
CA SER A 99 -3.12 1.94 0.40
C SER A 99 -1.86 2.79 0.27
N ALA A 100 -0.74 2.38 0.87
CA ALA A 100 0.55 3.07 0.79
C ALA A 100 1.69 2.08 0.96
N LEU A 101 2.05 1.44 -0.13
CA LEU A 101 3.12 0.46 -0.20
C LEU A 101 4.35 1.07 -0.88
N GLY A 102 5.52 0.91 -0.30
CA GLY A 102 6.76 1.29 -0.97
C GLY A 102 6.96 0.48 -2.26
N GLY A 103 7.29 1.15 -3.37
CA GLY A 103 7.53 0.48 -4.65
C GLY A 103 8.58 -0.63 -4.56
N THR A 104 9.63 -0.43 -3.76
CA THR A 104 10.65 -1.45 -3.46
C THR A 104 10.02 -2.71 -2.87
N SER A 105 9.12 -2.55 -1.88
CA SER A 105 8.44 -3.69 -1.26
C SER A 105 7.51 -4.40 -2.24
N ALA A 106 6.81 -3.65 -3.11
CA ALA A 106 5.97 -4.22 -4.16
C ALA A 106 6.77 -5.06 -5.16
N ILE A 107 7.91 -4.54 -5.63
CA ILE A 107 8.80 -5.25 -6.57
C ILE A 107 9.36 -6.51 -5.93
N LEU A 108 9.86 -6.42 -4.69
CA LEU A 108 10.36 -7.59 -3.96
C LEU A 108 9.29 -8.65 -3.76
N ALA A 109 8.08 -8.26 -3.39
CA ALA A 109 6.97 -9.20 -3.22
C ALA A 109 6.63 -9.90 -4.55
N ALA A 110 6.50 -9.14 -5.64
CA ALA A 110 6.24 -9.70 -6.97
C ALA A 110 7.36 -10.64 -7.42
N SER A 111 8.63 -10.29 -7.20
CA SER A 111 9.77 -11.16 -7.53
C SER A 111 9.80 -12.45 -6.71
N ASN A 112 9.18 -12.48 -5.55
CA ASN A 112 8.99 -13.66 -4.71
C ASN A 112 7.67 -14.39 -4.98
N GLY A 113 6.96 -14.06 -6.08
CA GLY A 113 5.77 -14.77 -6.53
C GLY A 113 4.46 -14.31 -5.87
N VAL A 114 4.44 -13.20 -5.16
CA VAL A 114 3.19 -12.61 -4.65
C VAL A 114 2.41 -12.02 -5.82
N ASP A 115 1.19 -12.52 -6.06
CA ASP A 115 0.29 -11.95 -7.07
C ASP A 115 -0.28 -10.63 -6.56
N LEU A 116 0.31 -9.55 -7.02
CA LEU A 116 -0.14 -8.19 -6.75
C LEU A 116 -0.10 -7.32 -8.02
N LYS A 117 -0.99 -6.34 -8.05
CA LYS A 117 -1.06 -5.35 -9.13
C LYS A 117 -0.94 -3.96 -8.56
N ILE A 118 -0.09 -3.13 -9.16
CA ILE A 118 -0.03 -1.70 -8.84
C ILE A 118 -1.20 -1.03 -9.55
N VAL A 119 -2.13 -0.47 -8.78
CA VAL A 119 -3.35 0.18 -9.29
C VAL A 119 -3.25 1.71 -9.29
N GLY A 120 -2.24 2.26 -8.62
CA GLY A 120 -2.00 3.69 -8.63
C GLY A 120 -0.66 4.08 -8.01
N ILE A 121 -0.18 5.29 -8.37
CA ILE A 121 0.95 5.93 -7.70
C ILE A 121 0.39 6.85 -6.63
N TYR A 122 0.83 6.65 -5.39
CA TYR A 122 0.42 7.43 -4.25
C TYR A 122 1.26 8.71 -4.10
N SER A 123 2.58 8.58 -4.13
CA SER A 123 3.51 9.71 -4.03
C SER A 123 4.92 9.37 -4.49
N ARG A 124 5.72 10.42 -4.70
CA ARG A 124 7.17 10.37 -4.85
C ARG A 124 7.77 11.40 -3.92
N ALA A 125 8.51 10.97 -2.92
CA ALA A 125 8.99 11.87 -1.86
C ALA A 125 10.40 11.48 -1.37
N PRO A 126 11.44 11.50 -2.24
CA PRO A 126 12.78 11.03 -1.87
C PRO A 126 13.39 11.78 -0.68
N LYS A 127 13.11 13.08 -0.53
CA LYS A 127 13.59 13.88 0.61
C LYS A 127 13.02 13.47 1.96
N ALA A 128 11.86 12.78 1.96
CA ALA A 128 11.18 12.37 3.18
C ALA A 128 11.76 11.09 3.81
N PHE A 129 12.69 10.43 3.12
CA PHE A 129 13.36 9.20 3.55
C PHE A 129 14.85 9.48 3.74
N THR A 130 15.38 9.21 4.93
CA THR A 130 16.72 9.62 5.33
C THR A 130 17.47 8.53 6.07
N ILE A 131 18.80 8.65 6.09
CA ILE A 131 19.67 7.99 7.05
C ILE A 131 20.12 9.07 8.04
N MET A 132 19.97 8.81 9.33
CA MET A 132 20.25 9.76 10.40
C MET A 132 21.19 9.16 11.43
N ALA A 133 22.01 10.01 12.07
CA ALA A 133 22.81 9.68 13.24
C ALA A 133 22.64 10.72 14.33
N LYS A 134 22.96 10.34 15.58
CA LYS A 134 23.03 11.26 16.71
C LYS A 134 24.49 11.60 17.07
N ASP A 135 25.43 10.66 16.81
CA ASP A 135 26.87 10.91 17.02
C ASP A 135 27.36 11.99 16.03
N PRO A 136 27.86 13.14 16.49
CA PRO A 136 28.36 14.21 15.63
C PRO A 136 29.55 13.81 14.74
N ASN A 137 30.23 12.71 15.04
CA ASN A 137 31.35 12.20 14.25
C ASN A 137 30.87 11.36 13.03
N ILE A 138 29.60 10.98 12.96
CA ILE A 138 29.03 10.21 11.82
C ILE A 138 28.29 11.21 10.92
N THR A 139 28.99 11.81 9.97
CA THR A 139 28.48 12.88 9.10
C THR A 139 28.33 12.48 7.64
N THR A 140 29.01 11.42 7.23
CA THR A 140 29.01 10.91 5.86
C THR A 140 28.59 9.44 5.81
N VAL A 141 28.25 8.96 4.62
CA VAL A 141 27.93 7.54 4.40
C VAL A 141 29.16 6.64 4.68
N SER A 142 30.36 7.15 4.43
CA SER A 142 31.61 6.41 4.69
C SER A 142 31.85 6.15 6.18
N ASP A 143 31.38 7.04 7.04
CA ASP A 143 31.50 6.88 8.51
C ASP A 143 30.63 5.75 9.05
N LEU A 144 29.70 5.23 8.22
CA LEU A 144 28.87 4.07 8.58
C LEU A 144 29.61 2.73 8.48
N THR A 145 30.82 2.70 7.93
CA THR A 145 31.60 1.45 7.79
C THR A 145 31.83 0.80 9.16
N GLY A 146 31.44 -0.46 9.31
CA GLY A 146 31.50 -1.24 10.56
C GLY A 146 30.47 -0.84 11.61
N LYS A 147 29.52 0.06 11.28
CA LYS A 147 28.53 0.59 12.20
C LYS A 147 27.23 -0.22 12.17
N LYS A 148 26.46 -0.13 13.26
CA LYS A 148 25.12 -0.69 13.39
C LYS A 148 24.10 0.31 12.87
N VAL A 149 23.36 -0.08 11.83
CA VAL A 149 22.29 0.73 11.23
C VAL A 149 20.95 0.04 11.47
N ALA A 150 19.99 0.69 12.09
CA ALA A 150 18.67 0.14 12.34
C ALA A 150 17.64 0.63 11.32
N GLY A 151 16.77 -0.25 10.84
CA GLY A 151 15.68 0.14 9.95
C GLY A 151 14.97 -1.02 9.27
N PRO A 152 13.84 -0.74 8.59
CA PRO A 152 13.01 -1.78 7.98
C PRO A 152 13.66 -2.35 6.70
N LYS A 153 14.08 -3.61 6.76
CA LYS A 153 14.63 -4.34 5.62
C LYS A 153 13.56 -4.55 4.52
N GLY A 154 13.98 -4.55 3.26
CA GLY A 154 13.07 -4.81 2.12
C GLY A 154 12.14 -3.62 1.77
N THR A 155 12.47 -2.42 2.23
CA THR A 155 11.69 -1.20 1.99
C THR A 155 12.49 -0.16 1.20
N ILE A 156 11.85 0.97 0.86
CA ILE A 156 12.51 2.16 0.26
C ILE A 156 13.72 2.60 1.10
N LEU A 157 13.60 2.59 2.42
CA LEU A 157 14.70 2.98 3.31
C LEU A 157 15.90 2.05 3.18
N HIS A 158 15.66 0.74 3.09
CA HIS A 158 16.74 -0.22 2.82
C HIS A 158 17.36 0.01 1.44
N GLN A 159 16.57 0.29 0.41
CA GLN A 159 17.07 0.63 -0.92
C GLN A 159 17.96 1.88 -0.89
N ILE A 160 17.57 2.91 -0.13
CA ILE A 160 18.38 4.13 0.04
C ILE A 160 19.71 3.80 0.69
N LEU A 161 19.75 2.97 1.73
CA LEU A 161 20.99 2.55 2.37
C LEU A 161 21.91 1.86 1.36
N VAL A 162 21.41 0.86 0.63
CA VAL A 162 22.18 0.14 -0.38
C VAL A 162 22.70 1.07 -1.49
N ALA A 163 21.84 1.97 -1.99
CA ALA A 163 22.22 2.94 -3.01
C ALA A 163 23.25 3.95 -2.50
N ALA A 164 23.13 4.42 -1.26
CA ALA A 164 24.08 5.34 -0.63
C ALA A 164 25.46 4.68 -0.43
N LEU A 165 25.48 3.44 0.06
CA LEU A 165 26.72 2.66 0.20
C LEU A 165 27.39 2.45 -1.16
N ALA A 166 26.64 1.99 -2.16
CA ALA A 166 27.16 1.77 -3.52
C ALA A 166 27.76 3.04 -4.14
N LYS A 167 27.08 4.19 -3.99
CA LYS A 167 27.56 5.50 -4.47
C LYS A 167 28.88 5.93 -3.82
N ASN A 168 29.18 5.40 -2.61
CA ASN A 168 30.43 5.64 -1.89
C ASN A 168 31.42 4.47 -2.02
N ASN A 169 31.26 3.58 -3.02
CA ASN A 169 32.07 2.40 -3.26
C ASN A 169 32.14 1.42 -2.07
N LEU A 170 31.09 1.38 -1.26
CA LEU A 170 30.90 0.48 -0.14
C LEU A 170 29.95 -0.66 -0.50
N LYS A 171 30.17 -1.84 0.04
CA LYS A 171 29.28 -2.98 -0.12
C LYS A 171 28.15 -2.94 0.93
N PRO A 172 27.02 -3.63 0.71
CA PRO A 172 25.95 -3.71 1.71
C PRO A 172 26.40 -4.30 3.06
N ASP A 173 27.36 -5.22 3.05
CA ASP A 173 27.96 -5.84 4.24
C ASP A 173 29.00 -4.95 4.95
N SER A 174 29.26 -3.74 4.44
CA SER A 174 30.08 -2.75 5.15
C SER A 174 29.41 -2.21 6.41
N VAL A 175 28.09 -2.48 6.61
CA VAL A 175 27.32 -2.09 7.78
C VAL A 175 26.56 -3.29 8.36
N GLU A 176 26.31 -3.29 9.67
CA GLU A 176 25.42 -4.25 10.30
C GLU A 176 24.00 -3.73 10.30
N LEU A 177 23.13 -4.21 9.39
CA LEU A 177 21.72 -3.79 9.33
C LEU A 177 20.86 -4.59 10.32
N LEU A 178 20.35 -3.92 11.34
CA LEU A 178 19.39 -4.44 12.31
C LEU A 178 17.97 -4.15 11.83
N SER A 179 17.24 -5.21 11.44
CA SER A 179 15.89 -5.07 10.90
C SER A 179 14.86 -4.79 12.00
N MET A 180 14.28 -3.59 11.98
CA MET A 180 13.19 -3.17 12.87
C MET A 180 12.37 -2.04 12.25
N ASP A 181 11.16 -1.79 12.78
CA ASP A 181 10.29 -0.71 12.33
C ASP A 181 10.90 0.68 12.64
N ILE A 182 10.42 1.75 11.96
CA ILE A 182 11.01 3.10 12.05
C ILE A 182 11.03 3.65 13.49
N PRO A 183 9.91 3.66 14.26
CA PRO A 183 9.95 4.25 15.59
C PRO A 183 10.92 3.56 16.57
N PRO A 184 11.00 2.20 16.62
CA PRO A 184 12.04 1.51 17.38
C PRO A 184 13.47 1.85 16.93
N SER A 185 13.71 1.95 15.59
CA SER A 185 15.04 2.29 15.05
C SER A 185 15.50 3.67 15.52
N VAL A 186 14.60 4.66 15.48
CA VAL A 186 14.89 6.01 15.98
C VAL A 186 15.19 6.00 17.48
N ASN A 187 14.40 5.27 18.28
CA ASN A 187 14.65 5.17 19.71
C ASN A 187 15.99 4.49 20.02
N ALA A 188 16.34 3.43 19.28
CA ALA A 188 17.62 2.74 19.42
C ALA A 188 18.80 3.68 19.13
N MET A 189 18.73 4.48 18.05
CA MET A 189 19.74 5.47 17.70
C MET A 189 19.84 6.58 18.76
N LEU A 190 18.72 7.13 19.20
CA LEU A 190 18.71 8.20 20.21
C LEU A 190 19.29 7.77 21.56
N ASN A 191 19.13 6.47 21.90
CA ASN A 191 19.66 5.86 23.12
C ASN A 191 21.10 5.31 22.96
N GLY A 192 21.70 5.39 21.75
CA GLY A 192 23.06 4.91 21.50
C GLY A 192 23.18 3.37 21.37
N ASN A 193 22.07 2.65 21.20
CA ASN A 193 22.08 1.19 20.99
C ASN A 193 22.46 0.82 19.55
N VAL A 194 22.32 1.76 18.61
CA VAL A 194 22.77 1.71 17.23
C VAL A 194 23.38 3.03 16.83
N ASP A 195 24.27 3.02 15.85
CA ASP A 195 25.01 4.21 15.41
C ASP A 195 24.18 5.13 14.51
N ALA A 196 23.33 4.53 13.66
CA ALA A 196 22.46 5.24 12.74
C ALA A 196 21.08 4.56 12.58
N ALA A 197 20.11 5.30 12.06
CA ALA A 197 18.78 4.79 11.80
C ALA A 197 18.28 5.21 10.42
N LEU A 198 17.48 4.34 9.81
CA LEU A 198 16.71 4.59 8.61
C LEU A 198 15.38 5.22 9.03
N VAL A 199 15.15 6.48 8.66
CA VAL A 199 14.07 7.30 9.21
C VAL A 199 13.24 7.92 8.09
N ALA A 200 11.95 8.05 8.29
CA ALA A 200 11.07 8.70 7.32
C ALA A 200 10.01 9.58 7.99
N GLY A 201 9.56 10.59 7.25
CA GLY A 201 8.41 11.40 7.60
C GLY A 201 8.55 12.21 8.87
N SER A 202 7.56 12.20 9.77
CA SER A 202 7.59 12.99 11.02
C SER A 202 8.61 12.47 12.01
N ASP A 203 9.04 11.21 11.91
CA ASP A 203 10.09 10.69 12.74
C ASP A 203 11.44 11.37 12.46
N VAL A 204 11.66 11.90 11.25
CA VAL A 204 12.81 12.76 10.95
C VAL A 204 12.81 14.01 11.83
N LEU A 205 11.68 14.72 11.90
CA LEU A 205 11.55 15.91 12.74
C LEU A 205 11.69 15.57 14.22
N ARG A 206 11.14 14.44 14.65
CA ARG A 206 11.27 13.94 16.03
C ARG A 206 12.74 13.66 16.38
N ALA A 207 13.46 12.98 15.50
CA ALA A 207 14.88 12.68 15.69
C ALA A 207 15.74 13.95 15.72
N GLN A 208 15.48 14.91 14.82
CA GLN A 208 16.19 16.19 14.79
C GLN A 208 15.98 17.00 16.08
N LYS A 209 14.74 17.07 16.58
CA LYS A 209 14.44 17.72 17.88
C LYS A 209 15.16 17.06 19.06
N ALA A 210 15.51 15.78 18.95
CA ALA A 210 16.27 15.02 19.93
C ALA A 210 17.81 15.04 19.69
N GLY A 211 18.29 15.91 18.78
CA GLY A 211 19.71 16.15 18.51
C GLY A 211 20.32 15.25 17.44
N ALA A 212 19.53 14.46 16.71
CA ALA A 212 20.04 13.72 15.56
C ALA A 212 20.09 14.61 14.30
N HIS A 213 20.97 14.26 13.36
CA HIS A 213 21.12 14.95 12.09
C HIS A 213 20.96 13.98 10.91
N ILE A 214 20.67 14.52 9.74
CA ILE A 214 20.56 13.77 8.49
C ILE A 214 21.97 13.59 7.91
N ILE A 215 22.35 12.34 7.65
CA ILE A 215 23.58 11.99 6.90
C ILE A 215 23.30 12.13 5.40
N ILE A 216 22.20 11.54 4.94
CA ILE A 216 21.79 11.59 3.54
C ILE A 216 20.27 11.36 3.43
N SER A 217 19.66 11.89 2.38
CA SER A 217 18.28 11.59 1.98
C SER A 217 18.25 10.71 0.72
N GLY A 218 17.07 10.25 0.35
CA GLY A 218 16.87 9.52 -0.91
C GLY A 218 17.02 10.37 -2.17
N GLU A 219 17.15 11.69 -2.05
CA GLU A 219 17.28 12.59 -3.20
C GLU A 219 18.53 12.27 -4.02
N GLY A 220 18.37 12.09 -5.32
CA GLY A 220 19.46 11.71 -6.23
C GLY A 220 19.99 10.28 -6.05
N LEU A 221 19.32 9.46 -5.21
CA LEU A 221 19.58 8.04 -5.03
C LEU A 221 18.44 7.17 -5.54
N VAL A 222 17.21 7.47 -5.15
CA VAL A 222 16.00 6.72 -5.51
C VAL A 222 14.80 7.66 -5.64
N ASP A 223 13.80 7.31 -6.45
CA ASP A 223 12.57 8.10 -6.59
C ASP A 223 11.65 8.03 -5.35
N ALA A 224 11.88 7.07 -4.49
CA ALA A 224 11.07 6.80 -3.31
C ALA A 224 9.56 6.79 -3.63
N THR A 225 9.21 6.04 -4.68
CA THR A 225 7.82 5.91 -5.13
C THR A 225 7.01 5.07 -4.16
N ILE A 226 5.87 5.60 -3.74
CA ILE A 226 4.86 4.89 -2.96
C ILE A 226 3.67 4.62 -3.87
N VAL A 227 3.13 3.41 -3.81
CA VAL A 227 2.06 2.91 -4.69
C VAL A 227 0.86 2.43 -3.89
N ILE A 228 -0.28 2.35 -4.57
CA ILE A 228 -1.44 1.59 -4.14
C ILE A 228 -1.36 0.25 -4.88
N ALA A 229 -1.40 -0.84 -4.14
CA ALA A 229 -1.35 -2.18 -4.69
C ALA A 229 -2.50 -3.03 -4.19
N ALA A 230 -3.02 -3.89 -5.06
CA ALA A 230 -4.09 -4.84 -4.75
C ALA A 230 -3.70 -6.25 -5.17
N ARG A 231 -4.33 -7.21 -4.59
CA ARG A 231 -4.27 -8.63 -4.92
C ARG A 231 -5.22 -8.92 -6.09
#